data_2ed4fb9dca8ea91f763b87d4f1039a2b
#
_entry.id   2ed4fb9dca8ea91f763b87d4f1039a2b
#
_cell.length_a   1.000
_cell.length_b   1.000
_cell.length_c   1.000
_cell.angle_alpha   90.00
_cell.angle_beta   90.00
_cell.angle_gamma   90.00
#
_symmetry.space_group_name_H-M   'P 1'
#
loop_
_entity.id
_entity.type
_entity.pdbx_description
1 polymer ?
#
loop_
_entity_poly.entity_id
_entity_poly.type
_entity_poly.pdbx_seq_one_letter_code
_entity_poly.pdbx_strand_id
1 'polypeptide(L)'
;DLQLISDSLRKYTNAYQNKIGAKAPMGPIIKGLLTSPDYKMKDFKAIMVNGYMKNTSLWKEILRINLTEQLKKVEIPYIILQGDTDIVASTQTVQELVSTSSNTNLRYKIVANTGHLPGVEMMDTLLSVLQETSQML
;
A
#
# COMPACT_ATOMS: atom_id res chain seq x y z
N ASP A 1 14.55 19.29 2.08
CA ASP A 1 13.15 19.70 2.25
C ASP A 1 12.23 18.53 1.93
N LEU A 2 11.51 18.01 2.96
CA LEU A 2 10.63 16.84 2.84
C LEU A 2 9.52 17.05 1.80
N GLN A 3 9.04 18.29 1.66
CA GLN A 3 8.01 18.60 0.67
C GLN A 3 8.54 18.44 -0.76
N LEU A 4 9.75 18.89 -1.01
CA LEU A 4 10.40 18.74 -2.33
C LEU A 4 10.62 17.27 -2.69
N ILE A 5 11.06 16.46 -1.71
CA ILE A 5 11.23 15.01 -1.88
C ILE A 5 9.89 14.35 -2.17
N SER A 6 8.85 14.65 -1.40
CA SER A 6 7.51 14.12 -1.59
C SER A 6 6.93 14.46 -2.98
N ASP A 7 7.06 15.71 -3.41
CA ASP A 7 6.60 16.17 -4.72
C ASP A 7 7.35 15.51 -5.87
N SER A 8 8.66 15.33 -5.70
CA SER A 8 9.49 14.63 -6.68
C SER A 8 9.12 13.15 -6.77
N LEU A 9 9.01 12.45 -5.64
CA LEU A 9 8.58 11.06 -5.59
C LEU A 9 7.23 10.88 -6.28
N ARG A 10 6.24 11.71 -5.95
CA ARG A 10 4.91 11.66 -6.56
C ARG A 10 4.96 11.86 -8.08
N LYS A 11 5.75 12.81 -8.56
CA LYS A 11 5.92 13.08 -9.98
C LYS A 11 6.49 11.86 -10.72
N TYR A 12 7.56 11.27 -10.20
CA TYR A 12 8.20 10.11 -10.82
C TYR A 12 7.35 8.84 -10.71
N THR A 13 6.69 8.63 -9.56
CA THR A 13 5.75 7.52 -9.37
C THR A 13 4.61 7.58 -10.39
N ASN A 14 3.99 8.74 -10.55
CA ASN A 14 2.90 8.91 -11.52
C ASN A 14 3.39 8.72 -12.97
N ALA A 15 4.56 9.23 -13.29
CA ALA A 15 5.15 9.07 -14.63
C ALA A 15 5.43 7.58 -14.93
N TYR A 16 5.98 6.85 -13.97
CA TYR A 16 6.24 5.43 -14.11
C TYR A 16 4.95 4.62 -14.23
N GLN A 17 3.97 4.82 -13.34
CA GLN A 17 2.67 4.16 -13.42
C GLN A 17 1.95 4.41 -14.74
N ASN A 18 2.04 5.63 -15.27
CA ASN A 18 1.51 5.93 -16.60
C ASN A 18 2.20 5.14 -17.70
N LYS A 19 3.53 4.98 -17.60
CA LYS A 19 4.34 4.26 -18.60
C LYS A 19 4.02 2.76 -18.64
N ILE A 20 3.79 2.14 -17.50
CA ILE A 20 3.50 0.71 -17.39
C ILE A 20 1.99 0.39 -17.45
N GLY A 21 1.12 1.40 -17.63
CA GLY A 21 -0.32 1.20 -17.70
C GLY A 21 -1.01 0.95 -16.34
N ALA A 22 -0.26 0.91 -15.23
CA ALA A 22 -0.77 0.65 -13.88
C ALA A 22 -1.35 1.92 -13.24
N LYS A 23 -2.34 2.55 -13.89
CA LYS A 23 -3.03 3.71 -13.31
C LYS A 23 -3.95 3.27 -12.18
N ALA A 24 -3.78 3.89 -11.02
CA ALA A 24 -4.77 3.78 -9.96
C ALA A 24 -6.16 4.20 -10.48
N PRO A 25 -7.22 3.42 -10.25
CA PRO A 25 -8.57 3.76 -10.68
C PRO A 25 -9.14 4.89 -9.82
N MET A 26 -8.68 6.13 -10.06
CA MET A 26 -9.10 7.30 -9.28
C MET A 26 -10.59 7.61 -9.47
N GLY A 27 -11.16 7.30 -10.63
CA GLY A 27 -12.58 7.54 -10.92
C GLY A 27 -13.52 6.87 -9.92
N PRO A 28 -13.43 5.57 -9.68
CA PRO A 28 -14.23 4.88 -8.66
C PRO A 28 -14.03 5.44 -7.24
N ILE A 29 -12.80 5.80 -6.87
CA ILE A 29 -12.51 6.37 -5.55
C ILE A 29 -13.22 7.73 -5.39
N ILE A 30 -13.09 8.61 -6.38
CA ILE A 30 -13.75 9.92 -6.36
C ILE A 30 -15.27 9.74 -6.37
N LYS A 31 -15.80 8.84 -7.21
CA LYS A 31 -17.23 8.54 -7.24
C LYS A 31 -17.73 8.03 -5.89
N GLY A 32 -17.02 7.07 -5.29
CA GLY A 32 -17.35 6.55 -3.97
C GLY A 32 -17.37 7.65 -2.90
N LEU A 33 -16.40 8.55 -2.92
CA LEU A 33 -16.36 9.70 -2.03
C LEU A 33 -17.55 10.65 -2.21
N LEU A 34 -17.89 10.97 -3.46
CA LEU A 34 -18.99 11.91 -3.77
C LEU A 34 -20.39 11.30 -3.48
N THR A 35 -20.51 9.99 -3.51
CA THR A 35 -21.77 9.27 -3.22
C THR A 35 -21.86 8.75 -1.79
N SER A 36 -20.80 8.89 -1.00
CA SER A 36 -20.79 8.46 0.40
C SER A 36 -21.71 9.34 1.26
N PRO A 37 -22.58 8.77 2.10
CA PRO A 37 -23.35 9.52 3.07
C PRO A 37 -22.48 10.11 4.20
N ASP A 38 -21.32 9.51 4.46
CA ASP A 38 -20.47 9.78 5.61
C ASP A 38 -19.38 10.82 5.32
N TYR A 39 -18.99 10.98 4.03
CA TYR A 39 -17.87 11.84 3.62
C TYR A 39 -18.32 12.96 2.69
N LYS A 40 -17.72 14.14 2.88
CA LYS A 40 -17.89 15.33 2.03
C LYS A 40 -16.53 15.74 1.46
N MET A 41 -16.52 16.57 0.44
CA MET A 41 -15.26 17.09 -0.13
C MET A 41 -14.37 17.82 0.89
N LYS A 42 -14.95 18.42 1.92
CA LYS A 42 -14.19 19.03 3.02
C LYS A 42 -13.39 18.00 3.81
N ASP A 43 -13.97 16.81 4.01
CA ASP A 43 -13.34 15.72 4.78
C ASP A 43 -12.21 15.11 3.96
N PHE A 44 -12.41 14.91 2.66
CA PHE A 44 -11.34 14.51 1.75
C PHE A 44 -10.17 15.50 1.76
N LYS A 45 -10.46 16.80 1.69
CA LYS A 45 -9.42 17.84 1.77
C LYS A 45 -8.71 17.82 3.12
N ALA A 46 -9.44 17.62 4.21
CA ALA A 46 -8.87 17.54 5.54
C ALA A 46 -7.93 16.34 5.68
N ILE A 47 -8.32 15.17 5.19
CA ILE A 47 -7.53 13.94 5.24
C ILE A 47 -6.35 14.00 4.27
N MET A 48 -6.61 14.18 2.99
CA MET A 48 -5.59 14.05 1.95
C MET A 48 -4.62 15.24 1.87
N VAL A 49 -5.12 16.45 2.04
CA VAL A 49 -4.27 17.64 1.93
C VAL A 49 -3.66 18.02 3.28
N ASN A 50 -4.47 18.19 4.30
CA ASN A 50 -3.98 18.69 5.58
C ASN A 50 -3.38 17.57 6.44
N GLY A 51 -4.02 16.39 6.48
CA GLY A 51 -3.57 15.24 7.25
C GLY A 51 -2.37 14.53 6.61
N TYR A 52 -2.39 14.35 5.29
CA TYR A 52 -1.36 13.60 4.59
C TYR A 52 -0.30 14.51 3.95
N MET A 53 -0.68 15.37 3.00
CA MET A 53 0.31 16.11 2.19
C MET A 53 1.05 17.21 2.95
N LYS A 54 0.41 17.88 3.91
CA LYS A 54 0.96 19.03 4.64
C LYS A 54 1.44 18.73 6.05
N ASN A 55 1.16 17.55 6.57
CA ASN A 55 1.53 17.20 7.94
C ASN A 55 2.97 16.70 8.01
N THR A 56 3.91 17.63 8.10
CA THR A 56 5.35 17.31 8.19
C THR A 56 5.71 16.53 9.46
N SER A 57 4.98 16.70 10.55
CA SER A 57 5.19 15.94 11.79
C SER A 57 4.83 14.48 11.60
N LEU A 58 3.68 14.20 10.98
CA LEU A 58 3.27 12.84 10.63
C LEU A 58 4.31 12.15 9.73
N TRP A 59 4.82 12.84 8.71
CA TRP A 59 5.84 12.30 7.83
C TRP A 59 7.15 11.98 8.56
N LYS A 60 7.58 12.85 9.49
CA LYS A 60 8.77 12.58 10.31
C LYS A 60 8.61 11.32 11.15
N GLU A 61 7.44 11.09 11.72
CA GLU A 61 7.16 9.87 12.48
C GLU A 61 7.09 8.63 11.58
N ILE A 62 6.38 8.69 10.46
CA ILE A 62 6.29 7.57 9.49
C ILE A 62 7.68 7.14 9.03
N LEU A 63 8.56 8.09 8.69
CA LEU A 63 9.92 7.80 8.22
C LEU A 63 10.85 7.20 9.30
N ARG A 64 10.47 7.26 10.57
CA ARG A 64 11.20 6.63 11.69
C ARG A 64 10.73 5.22 11.99
N ILE A 65 9.53 4.86 11.51
CA ILE A 65 8.96 3.54 11.77
C ILE A 65 9.74 2.48 10.99
N ASN A 66 10.25 1.50 11.72
CA ASN A 66 10.84 0.29 11.15
C ASN A 66 10.19 -0.93 11.80
N LEU A 67 9.35 -1.62 11.07
CA LEU A 67 8.60 -2.78 11.55
C LEU A 67 9.31 -4.12 11.28
N THR A 68 10.54 -4.11 10.77
CA THR A 68 11.26 -5.32 10.35
C THR A 68 11.34 -6.35 11.49
N GLU A 69 11.74 -5.92 12.68
CA GLU A 69 11.90 -6.82 13.81
C GLU A 69 10.57 -7.31 14.39
N GLN A 70 9.54 -6.51 14.32
CA GLN A 70 8.18 -6.90 14.72
C GLN A 70 7.60 -7.93 13.75
N LEU A 71 7.73 -7.69 12.45
CA LEU A 71 7.25 -8.61 11.42
C LEU A 71 7.95 -9.98 11.48
N LYS A 72 9.26 -10.00 11.77
CA LYS A 72 10.00 -11.24 11.96
C LYS A 72 9.53 -12.06 13.18
N LYS A 73 8.81 -11.46 14.11
CA LYS A 73 8.35 -12.08 15.37
C LYS A 73 6.84 -12.31 15.41
N VAL A 74 6.12 -12.17 14.29
CA VAL A 74 4.66 -12.41 14.30
C VAL A 74 4.36 -13.87 14.65
N GLU A 75 3.40 -14.06 15.55
CA GLU A 75 3.01 -15.37 16.06
C GLU A 75 1.78 -15.94 15.34
N ILE A 76 1.10 -15.09 14.57
CA ILE A 76 -0.06 -15.46 13.76
C ILE A 76 0.32 -15.50 12.28
N PRO A 77 -0.41 -16.23 11.42
CA PRO A 77 -0.21 -16.16 9.97
C PRO A 77 -0.34 -14.71 9.49
N TYR A 78 0.74 -14.19 8.93
CA TYR A 78 0.82 -12.83 8.40
C TYR A 78 1.24 -12.89 6.93
N ILE A 79 0.33 -12.54 6.05
CA ILE A 79 0.53 -12.63 4.61
C ILE A 79 0.52 -11.22 4.01
N ILE A 80 1.65 -10.82 3.43
CA ILE A 80 1.80 -9.54 2.74
C ILE A 80 1.39 -9.75 1.28
N LEU A 81 0.35 -9.05 0.83
CA LEU A 81 0.00 -8.98 -0.58
C LEU A 81 0.67 -7.75 -1.17
N GLN A 82 1.55 -7.94 -2.14
CA GLN A 82 2.40 -6.89 -2.71
C GLN A 82 2.21 -6.84 -4.22
N GLY A 83 1.93 -5.64 -4.75
CA GLY A 83 1.88 -5.43 -6.20
C GLY A 83 3.27 -5.54 -6.83
N ASP A 84 3.37 -6.16 -8.01
CA ASP A 84 4.63 -6.33 -8.74
C ASP A 84 5.19 -5.02 -9.29
N THR A 85 4.33 -4.02 -9.48
CA THR A 85 4.68 -2.69 -10.00
C THR A 85 4.58 -1.58 -8.96
N ASP A 86 4.49 -1.95 -7.68
CA ASP A 86 4.47 -0.98 -6.57
C ASP A 86 5.86 -0.38 -6.37
N ILE A 87 6.00 0.91 -6.66
CA ILE A 87 7.24 1.66 -6.48
C ILE A 87 7.20 2.58 -5.25
N VAL A 88 6.08 2.64 -4.55
CA VAL A 88 5.92 3.39 -3.29
C VAL A 88 6.36 2.52 -2.12
N ALA A 89 5.87 1.28 -2.08
CA ALA A 89 6.34 0.25 -1.18
C ALA A 89 7.13 -0.78 -2.02
N SER A 90 8.44 -0.81 -1.84
CA SER A 90 9.33 -1.62 -2.70
C SER A 90 9.02 -3.11 -2.59
N THR A 91 8.61 -3.70 -3.70
CA THR A 91 8.38 -5.15 -3.82
C THR A 91 9.64 -5.94 -3.47
N GLN A 92 10.80 -5.46 -3.89
CA GLN A 92 12.09 -6.09 -3.55
C GLN A 92 12.33 -6.08 -2.03
N THR A 93 12.04 -4.99 -1.33
CA THR A 93 12.20 -4.91 0.13
C THR A 93 11.30 -5.91 0.86
N VAL A 94 10.06 -6.11 0.39
CA VAL A 94 9.15 -7.11 0.95
C VAL A 94 9.70 -8.52 0.74
N GLN A 95 10.19 -8.82 -0.46
CA GLN A 95 10.80 -10.11 -0.78
C GLN A 95 12.04 -10.39 0.09
N GLU A 96 12.93 -9.41 0.23
CA GLU A 96 14.12 -9.53 1.07
C GLU A 96 13.76 -9.72 2.54
N LEU A 97 12.78 -8.97 3.06
CA LEU A 97 12.32 -9.09 4.45
C LEU A 97 11.84 -10.52 4.74
N VAL A 98 10.99 -11.06 3.89
CA VAL A 98 10.41 -12.40 4.13
C VAL A 98 11.45 -13.49 3.87
N SER A 99 12.24 -13.41 2.80
CA SER A 99 13.26 -14.42 2.48
C SER A 99 14.39 -14.50 3.50
N THR A 100 14.70 -13.40 4.17
CA THR A 100 15.71 -13.38 5.25
C THR A 100 15.13 -13.68 6.63
N SER A 101 13.80 -13.80 6.76
CA SER A 101 13.15 -14.19 8.00
C SER A 101 13.11 -15.72 8.14
N SER A 102 13.42 -16.23 9.31
CA SER A 102 13.19 -17.63 9.67
C SER A 102 11.75 -17.89 10.13
N ASN A 103 10.90 -16.87 10.20
CA ASN A 103 9.54 -16.99 10.69
C ASN A 103 8.59 -17.51 9.60
N THR A 104 8.11 -18.74 9.77
CA THR A 104 7.18 -19.40 8.83
C THR A 104 5.78 -18.78 8.81
N ASN A 105 5.42 -18.01 9.83
CA ASN A 105 4.16 -17.28 9.88
C ASN A 105 4.17 -16.06 8.94
N LEU A 106 5.36 -15.52 8.63
CA LEU A 106 5.51 -14.38 7.75
C LEU A 106 5.66 -14.86 6.30
N ARG A 107 4.71 -14.52 5.45
CA ARG A 107 4.69 -14.90 4.03
C ARG A 107 4.38 -13.70 3.16
N TYR A 108 4.64 -13.81 1.87
CA TYR A 108 4.19 -12.81 0.88
C TYR A 108 3.64 -13.48 -0.37
N LYS A 109 2.78 -12.76 -1.08
CA LYS A 109 2.27 -13.12 -2.40
C LYS A 109 2.38 -11.89 -3.31
N ILE A 110 3.05 -12.04 -4.44
CA ILE A 110 3.14 -10.98 -5.45
C ILE A 110 1.91 -11.03 -6.34
N VAL A 111 1.28 -9.89 -6.51
CA VAL A 111 0.09 -9.72 -7.36
C VAL A 111 0.51 -9.02 -8.65
N ALA A 112 0.36 -9.71 -9.76
CA ALA A 112 0.74 -9.19 -11.08
C ALA A 112 -0.12 -8.00 -11.50
N ASN A 113 0.47 -7.10 -12.30
CA ASN A 113 -0.20 -5.91 -12.85
C ASN A 113 -0.81 -4.99 -11.78
N THR A 114 -0.27 -5.00 -10.58
CA THR A 114 -0.80 -4.26 -9.43
C THR A 114 0.24 -3.27 -8.91
N GLY A 115 -0.17 -2.02 -8.78
CA GLY A 115 0.64 -0.96 -8.17
C GLY A 115 0.37 -0.78 -6.66
N HIS A 116 0.66 0.42 -6.16
CA HIS A 116 0.47 0.76 -4.75
C HIS A 116 -1.01 0.77 -4.31
N LEU A 117 -1.92 1.18 -5.19
CA LEU A 117 -3.35 1.15 -4.89
C LEU A 117 -3.95 -0.17 -5.38
N PRO A 118 -4.73 -0.85 -4.52
CA PRO A 118 -5.32 -2.14 -4.87
C PRO A 118 -6.30 -2.00 -6.03
N GLY A 119 -6.14 -2.85 -7.04
CA GLY A 119 -7.07 -3.05 -8.15
C GLY A 119 -7.89 -4.32 -7.96
N VAL A 120 -8.56 -4.75 -9.03
CA VAL A 120 -9.37 -5.98 -9.03
C VAL A 120 -8.51 -7.20 -8.72
N GLU A 121 -7.34 -7.31 -9.34
CA GLU A 121 -6.40 -8.41 -9.16
C GLU A 121 -5.96 -8.58 -7.70
N MET A 122 -5.76 -7.47 -6.99
CA MET A 122 -5.42 -7.49 -5.57
C MET A 122 -6.61 -7.98 -4.73
N MET A 123 -7.82 -7.55 -5.05
CA MET A 123 -9.04 -7.95 -4.34
C MET A 123 -9.34 -9.43 -4.55
N ASP A 124 -9.21 -9.94 -5.76
CA ASP A 124 -9.38 -11.36 -6.08
C ASP A 124 -8.33 -12.22 -5.36
N THR A 125 -7.09 -11.76 -5.33
CA THR A 125 -6.01 -12.41 -4.58
C THR A 125 -6.29 -12.42 -3.08
N LEU A 126 -6.78 -11.32 -2.52
CA LEU A 126 -7.17 -11.23 -1.11
C LEU A 126 -8.26 -12.24 -0.77
N LEU A 127 -9.32 -12.33 -1.58
CA LEU A 127 -10.40 -13.29 -1.39
C LEU A 127 -9.89 -14.73 -1.43
N SER A 128 -9.02 -15.06 -2.39
CA SER A 128 -8.40 -16.38 -2.49
C SER A 128 -7.59 -16.73 -1.24
N VAL A 129 -6.76 -15.80 -0.75
CA VAL A 129 -5.95 -16.00 0.45
C VAL A 129 -6.81 -16.17 1.70
N LEU A 130 -7.90 -15.42 1.83
CA LEU A 130 -8.83 -15.55 2.95
C LEU A 130 -9.52 -16.93 2.93
N GLN A 131 -9.94 -17.41 1.75
CA GLN A 131 -10.53 -18.74 1.59
C GLN A 131 -9.53 -19.86 1.94
N GLU A 132 -8.29 -19.77 1.43
CA GLU A 132 -7.21 -20.71 1.74
C GLU A 132 -6.92 -20.76 3.24
N THR A 133 -6.87 -19.60 3.89
CA THR A 133 -6.57 -19.51 5.33
C THR A 133 -7.72 -20.03 6.19
N SER A 134 -8.96 -19.79 5.80
CA SER A 134 -10.14 -20.26 6.54
C SER A 134 -10.30 -21.79 6.53
N GLN A 135 -9.69 -22.48 5.56
CA GLN A 135 -9.69 -23.95 5.51
C GLN A 135 -8.60 -24.58 6.36
N MET A 136 -7.67 -23.78 6.89
CA MET A 136 -6.56 -24.23 7.74
C MET A 136 -6.84 -24.09 9.24
N LEU A 137 -7.94 -23.41 9.58
CA LEU A 137 -8.44 -23.21 10.96
C LEU A 137 -9.51 -24.23 11.32
#